data_6d74afa96aa0d8d1959e2efa22a99d00
#
_entry.id   6d74afa96aa0d8d1959e2efa22a99d00
#
_cell.length_a   1.000
_cell.length_b   1.000
_cell.length_c   1.000
_cell.angle_alpha   90.00
_cell.angle_beta   90.00
_cell.angle_gamma   90.00
#
_symmetry.space_group_name_H-M   'P 1'
#
loop_
_entity.id
_entity.type
_entity.pdbx_description
1 polymer ?
#
loop_
_entity_poly.entity_id
_entity_poly.type
_entity_poly.pdbx_seq_one_letter_code
_entity_poly.pdbx_strand_id
1 'polypeptide(L)'
;MSNEKTQKKKLVKGRHMSAIKRDRQNEKRAARNSSIKSRVTSFEKRVLTAIQSKDKKAAPAALVTFMSEIDRAAQKGAIHAKRASRRIASLSKQISAFTK
;
A
#
# COMPACT_ATOMS: atom_id res chain seq x y z
N MET A 1 -23.93 -11.90 -17.29
CA MET A 1 -23.61 -11.00 -17.84
C MET A 1 -23.36 -10.55 -17.84
N SER A 2 -23.66 -11.12 -18.12
CA SER A 2 -23.28 -10.18 -18.71
C SER A 2 -23.10 -9.84 -18.69
N ASN A 3 -23.29 -10.09 -19.01
CA ASN A 3 -22.86 -9.21 -19.59
C ASN A 3 -22.76 -8.92 -19.52
N GLU A 4 -22.86 -9.15 -19.77
CA GLU A 4 -22.42 -8.40 -20.30
C GLU A 4 -22.17 -8.08 -20.11
N LYS A 5 -22.46 -8.40 -20.36
CA LYS A 5 -21.90 -7.81 -20.78
C LYS A 5 -21.71 -7.73 -20.62
N THR A 6 -21.97 -8.31 -20.89
CA THR A 6 -21.56 -7.86 -21.33
C THR A 6 -21.44 -7.81 -21.27
N GLN A 7 -21.62 -8.09 -21.83
CA GLN A 7 -21.34 -7.72 -22.26
C GLN A 7 -21.12 -7.63 -22.33
N LYS A 8 -21.28 -7.88 -22.89
CA LYS A 8 -20.92 -7.79 -23.48
C LYS A 8 -20.83 -7.99 -23.92
N LYS A 9 -21.00 -8.03 -24.53
CA LYS A 9 -20.60 -8.17 -25.41
C LYS A 9 -20.25 -8.37 -26.29
N LYS A 10 -20.82 -8.03 -27.54
CA LYS A 10 -20.19 -8.67 -28.50
C LYS A 10 -19.06 -8.03 -29.16
N LEU A 11 -18.06 -8.48 -29.15
CA LEU A 11 -16.85 -7.73 -29.23
C LEU A 11 -16.04 -8.13 -30.44
N VAL A 12 -15.26 -7.21 -30.98
CA VAL A 12 -14.30 -7.53 -32.03
C VAL A 12 -13.25 -8.47 -31.44
N LYS A 13 -12.94 -9.53 -32.17
CA LYS A 13 -12.10 -10.60 -31.63
C LYS A 13 -10.75 -10.17 -31.10
N GLY A 14 -9.99 -9.37 -31.88
CA GLY A 14 -8.67 -8.92 -31.44
C GLY A 14 -8.73 -8.07 -30.19
N ARG A 15 -9.68 -7.16 -30.13
CA ARG A 15 -9.88 -6.30 -28.98
C ARG A 15 -10.30 -7.11 -27.76
N HIS A 16 -11.12 -8.12 -27.98
CA HIS A 16 -11.59 -8.99 -26.92
C HIS A 16 -10.40 -9.68 -26.22
N MET A 17 -9.49 -10.23 -27.00
CA MET A 17 -8.31 -10.89 -26.45
C MET A 17 -7.43 -9.95 -25.65
N SER A 18 -7.20 -8.75 -26.15
CA SER A 18 -6.42 -7.73 -25.45
C SER A 18 -7.06 -7.31 -24.15
N ALA A 19 -8.39 -7.14 -24.17
CA ALA A 19 -9.13 -6.74 -22.98
C ALA A 19 -9.04 -7.79 -21.89
N ILE A 20 -9.16 -9.07 -22.25
CA ILE A 20 -9.05 -10.17 -21.29
C ILE A 20 -7.67 -10.20 -20.65
N LYS A 21 -6.62 -10.04 -21.46
CA LYS A 21 -5.25 -10.02 -20.96
C LYS A 21 -5.04 -8.86 -19.99
N ARG A 22 -5.54 -7.68 -20.34
CA ARG A 22 -5.41 -6.49 -19.53
C ARG A 22 -6.14 -6.64 -18.20
N ASP A 23 -7.35 -7.18 -18.22
CA ASP A 23 -8.14 -7.42 -17.02
C ASP A 23 -7.43 -8.40 -16.09
N ARG A 24 -6.85 -9.45 -16.64
CA ARG A 24 -6.12 -10.44 -15.87
C ARG A 24 -4.90 -9.82 -15.19
N GLN A 25 -4.17 -8.98 -15.91
CA GLN A 25 -3.03 -8.28 -15.35
C GLN A 25 -3.45 -7.31 -14.25
N ASN A 26 -4.57 -6.62 -14.44
CA ASN A 26 -5.09 -5.69 -13.45
C ASN A 26 -5.50 -6.41 -12.17
N GLU A 27 -6.10 -7.59 -12.29
CA GLU A 27 -6.46 -8.39 -11.14
C GLU A 27 -5.23 -8.80 -10.33
N LYS A 28 -4.19 -9.23 -11.01
CA LYS A 28 -2.95 -9.62 -10.36
C LYS A 28 -2.31 -8.44 -9.64
N ARG A 29 -2.29 -7.28 -10.28
CA ARG A 29 -1.74 -6.07 -9.67
C ARG A 29 -2.54 -5.64 -8.46
N ALA A 30 -3.87 -5.67 -8.57
CA ALA A 30 -4.75 -5.30 -7.47
C ALA A 30 -4.55 -6.21 -6.26
N ALA A 31 -4.45 -7.51 -6.49
CA ALA A 31 -4.21 -8.47 -5.41
C ALA A 31 -2.87 -8.23 -4.74
N ARG A 32 -1.82 -8.03 -5.55
CA ARG A 32 -0.49 -7.77 -5.03
C ARG A 32 -0.44 -6.46 -4.25
N ASN A 33 -1.05 -5.40 -4.80
CA ASN A 33 -1.05 -4.10 -4.15
C ASN A 33 -1.84 -4.13 -2.84
N SER A 34 -2.95 -4.85 -2.81
CA SER A 34 -3.74 -5.02 -1.60
C SER A 34 -2.92 -5.71 -0.50
N SER A 35 -2.19 -6.76 -0.86
CA SER A 35 -1.32 -7.48 0.06
C SER A 35 -0.22 -6.57 0.61
N ILE A 36 0.41 -5.79 -0.27
CA ILE A 36 1.48 -4.84 0.13
C ILE A 36 0.91 -3.77 1.07
N LYS A 37 -0.26 -3.23 0.76
CA LYS A 37 -0.90 -2.21 1.60
C LYS A 37 -1.23 -2.77 2.99
N SER A 38 -1.73 -4.01 3.06
CA SER A 38 -2.03 -4.65 4.33
C SER A 38 -0.77 -4.81 5.18
N ARG A 39 0.34 -5.18 4.54
CA ARG A 39 1.62 -5.31 5.23
C ARG A 39 2.08 -3.97 5.80
N VAL A 40 2.00 -2.91 4.99
CA VAL A 40 2.36 -1.56 5.43
C VAL A 40 1.49 -1.13 6.61
N THR A 41 0.18 -1.38 6.54
CA THR A 41 -0.75 -1.05 7.62
C THR A 41 -0.37 -1.77 8.92
N SER A 42 0.05 -3.04 8.84
CA SER A 42 0.48 -3.80 10.01
C SER A 42 1.68 -3.16 10.67
N PHE A 43 2.67 -2.73 9.89
CA PHE A 43 3.85 -2.07 10.45
C PHE A 43 3.51 -0.70 11.00
N GLU A 44 2.58 0.02 10.36
CA GLU A 44 2.11 1.31 10.87
C GLU A 44 1.46 1.14 12.24
N LYS A 45 0.65 0.11 12.41
CA LYS A 45 0.00 -0.17 13.70
C LYS A 45 1.02 -0.41 14.81
N ARG A 46 2.13 -1.07 14.49
CA ARG A 46 3.19 -1.29 15.46
C ARG A 46 3.82 0.03 15.91
N VAL A 47 4.04 0.94 14.95
CA VAL A 47 4.56 2.27 15.27
C VAL A 47 3.58 3.02 16.16
N LEU A 48 2.29 3.01 15.78
CA LEU A 48 1.27 3.72 16.56
C LEU A 48 1.14 3.16 17.97
N THR A 49 1.23 1.84 18.13
CA THR A 49 1.19 1.21 19.45
C THR A 49 2.38 1.69 20.32
N ALA A 50 3.56 1.74 19.72
CA ALA A 50 4.74 2.23 20.45
C ALA A 50 4.60 3.70 20.81
N ILE A 51 3.99 4.50 19.94
CA ILE A 51 3.73 5.92 20.22
C ILE A 51 2.74 6.07 21.38
N GLN A 52 1.68 5.27 21.38
CA GLN A 52 0.68 5.32 22.45
C GLN A 52 1.28 4.95 23.81
N SER A 53 2.17 3.98 23.84
CA SER A 53 2.83 3.58 25.08
C SER A 53 4.03 4.49 25.40
N LYS A 54 4.35 5.42 24.51
CA LYS A 54 5.48 6.37 24.65
C LYS A 54 6.81 5.65 24.91
N ASP A 55 7.01 4.54 24.22
CA ASP A 55 8.21 3.74 24.34
C ASP A 55 9.32 4.40 23.50
N LYS A 56 10.27 5.02 24.19
CA LYS A 56 11.34 5.79 23.56
C LYS A 56 12.31 4.91 22.75
N LYS A 57 12.37 3.62 23.05
CA LYS A 57 13.24 2.70 22.32
C LYS A 57 12.50 2.01 21.18
N ALA A 58 11.29 1.52 21.46
CA ALA A 58 10.52 0.75 20.47
C ALA A 58 9.98 1.63 19.36
N ALA A 59 9.58 2.86 19.63
CA ALA A 59 8.99 3.74 18.64
C ALA A 59 9.95 4.06 17.49
N PRO A 60 11.19 4.54 17.73
CA PRO A 60 12.12 4.76 16.62
C PRO A 60 12.47 3.50 15.86
N ALA A 61 12.63 2.38 16.55
CA ALA A 61 12.95 1.10 15.90
C ALA A 61 11.80 0.66 15.00
N ALA A 62 10.57 0.76 15.49
CA ALA A 62 9.38 0.43 14.68
C ALA A 62 9.25 1.36 13.48
N LEU A 63 9.57 2.64 13.65
CA LEU A 63 9.53 3.61 12.56
C LEU A 63 10.50 3.23 11.45
N VAL A 64 11.72 2.84 11.79
CA VAL A 64 12.74 2.44 10.80
C VAL A 64 12.21 1.27 9.96
N THR A 65 11.63 0.26 10.60
CA THR A 65 11.06 -0.89 9.90
C THR A 65 9.90 -0.45 9.01
N PHE A 66 9.01 0.41 9.53
CA PHE A 66 7.90 0.94 8.76
C PHE A 66 8.38 1.72 7.54
N MET A 67 9.41 2.54 7.69
CA MET A 67 9.98 3.31 6.58
C MET A 67 10.44 2.40 5.46
N SER A 68 11.13 1.31 5.80
CA SER A 68 11.59 0.34 4.80
C SER A 68 10.41 -0.28 4.07
N GLU A 69 9.36 -0.66 4.78
CA GLU A 69 8.21 -1.30 4.16
C GLU A 69 7.42 -0.36 3.27
N ILE A 70 7.19 0.88 3.73
CA ILE A 70 6.40 1.83 2.93
C ILE A 70 7.19 2.33 1.72
N ASP A 71 8.52 2.48 1.84
CA ASP A 71 9.36 2.83 0.70
C ASP A 71 9.34 1.74 -0.36
N ARG A 72 9.40 0.49 0.08
CA ARG A 72 9.31 -0.65 -0.83
C ARG A 72 7.97 -0.68 -1.54
N ALA A 73 6.89 -0.39 -0.81
CA ALA A 73 5.55 -0.31 -1.38
C ALA A 73 5.45 0.81 -2.41
N ALA A 74 6.08 1.95 -2.15
CA ALA A 74 6.10 3.07 -3.08
C ALA A 74 6.87 2.72 -4.35
N GLN A 75 8.01 2.02 -4.23
CA GLN A 75 8.78 1.58 -5.37
C GLN A 75 8.00 0.62 -6.26
N LYS A 76 7.17 -0.22 -5.66
CA LYS A 76 6.32 -1.15 -6.41
C LYS A 76 5.05 -0.52 -6.94
N GLY A 77 4.82 0.76 -6.64
CA GLY A 77 3.64 1.47 -7.13
C GLY A 77 2.36 1.20 -6.37
N ALA A 78 2.43 0.48 -5.25
CA ALA A 78 1.24 0.20 -4.44
C ALA A 78 0.79 1.43 -3.66
N ILE A 79 1.73 2.30 -3.30
CA ILE A 79 1.47 3.55 -2.58
C ILE A 79 2.22 4.67 -3.31
N HIS A 80 1.57 5.83 -3.43
CA HIS A 80 2.22 6.98 -4.05
C HIS A 80 3.34 7.51 -3.15
N ALA A 81 4.46 7.90 -3.77
CA ALA A 81 5.65 8.37 -3.05
C ALA A 81 5.34 9.55 -2.12
N LYS A 82 4.51 10.48 -2.54
CA LYS A 82 4.13 11.63 -1.71
C LYS A 82 3.36 11.19 -0.46
N ARG A 83 2.50 10.20 -0.62
CA ARG A 83 1.74 9.66 0.51
C ARG A 83 2.66 8.97 1.50
N ALA A 84 3.64 8.22 0.98
CA ALA A 84 4.64 7.58 1.82
C ALA A 84 5.44 8.60 2.62
N SER A 85 5.92 9.65 1.97
CA SER A 85 6.68 10.72 2.62
C SER A 85 5.87 11.41 3.71
N ARG A 86 4.61 11.72 3.43
CA ARG A 86 3.73 12.37 4.40
C ARG A 86 3.50 11.49 5.64
N ARG A 87 3.33 10.20 5.41
CA ARG A 87 3.08 9.27 6.51
C ARG A 87 4.30 9.15 7.40
N ILE A 88 5.48 9.02 6.79
CA ILE A 88 6.74 8.94 7.53
C ILE A 88 6.97 10.22 8.34
N ALA A 89 6.75 11.38 7.72
CA ALA A 89 6.95 12.65 8.39
C ALA A 89 6.00 12.80 9.59
N SER A 90 4.74 12.42 9.43
CA SER A 90 3.75 12.50 10.48
C SER A 90 4.15 11.64 11.69
N LEU A 91 4.52 10.38 11.45
CA LEU A 91 4.90 9.47 12.53
C LEU A 91 6.21 9.90 13.19
N SER A 92 7.18 10.36 12.39
CA SER A 92 8.45 10.85 12.88
C SER A 92 8.24 12.02 13.83
N LYS A 93 7.35 12.94 13.47
CA LYS A 93 7.02 14.10 14.28
C LYS A 93 6.40 13.70 15.61
N GLN A 94 5.49 12.72 15.59
CA GLN A 94 4.86 12.23 16.80
C GLN A 94 5.87 11.59 17.74
N ILE A 95 6.83 10.84 17.20
CA ILE A 95 7.88 10.20 17.99
C ILE A 95 8.79 11.26 18.59
N SER A 96 9.18 12.28 17.83
CA SER A 96 10.03 13.36 18.33
C SER A 96 9.39 14.09 19.50
N ALA A 97 8.07 14.17 19.53
CA ALA A 97 7.35 14.89 20.58
C ALA A 97 7.60 14.30 21.97
N PHE A 98 7.88 13.00 22.08
CA PHE A 98 8.08 12.38 23.39
C PHE A 98 9.48 11.77 23.59
N THR A 99 10.36 11.83 22.56
CA THR A 99 11.72 11.29 22.67
C THR A 99 12.77 12.35 22.94
N LYS A 100 12.39 13.60 22.93
CA LYS A 100 13.32 14.71 23.21
C LYS A 100 13.74 14.76 24.66
#